data_84cb310fc33b6a3406bf26746521b15e
#
_entry.id   84cb310fc33b6a3406bf26746521b15e
#
_cell.length_a   1.000
_cell.length_b   1.000
_cell.length_c   1.000
_cell.angle_alpha   90.00
_cell.angle_beta   90.00
_cell.angle_gamma   90.00
#
_symmetry.space_group_name_H-M   'P 1'
#
loop_
_entity.id
_entity.type
_entity.pdbx_description
1 polymer ?
#
loop_
_entity_poly.entity_id
_entity_poly.type
_entity_poly.pdbx_seq_one_letter_code
_entity_poly.pdbx_strand_id
1 'polypeptide(L)'
;MSGMSAAPEKIPNAGKKAKDLNEVIRYTLWSVFKLRDVLPEDRSGYAEEVQDLFDQLAAKDVTVRGTYDVSGLRADADLMIWWHAETSDELQEAYNLFRRTRLGRALEPVWSNMALHRPAEFNKSHIPAFLADEDARAYVSVYPFVRSYEWYLLPDEERRTMLADHGKMARGFPDVRANTVASFSLGDYEWILAFEADELHRIVDLMRHLRGSEARRHVREEVPFYTGRRRSVSELVRGLA
;
A
#
# COMPACT_ATOMS: atom_id res chain seq x y z
N MET A 1 -33.35 -15.42 19.35
CA MET A 1 -32.73 -15.86 18.08
C MET A 1 -32.75 -14.68 17.12
N SER A 2 -31.71 -13.89 17.12
CA SER A 2 -31.57 -12.74 16.22
C SER A 2 -30.53 -13.11 15.16
N GLY A 3 -30.98 -13.31 13.93
CA GLY A 3 -30.10 -13.63 12.81
C GLY A 3 -29.30 -12.40 12.44
N MET A 4 -28.00 -12.46 12.60
CA MET A 4 -27.06 -11.51 11.99
C MET A 4 -27.14 -11.69 10.47
N SER A 5 -27.72 -10.72 9.77
CA SER A 5 -27.66 -10.61 8.34
C SER A 5 -26.21 -10.24 7.97
N ALA A 6 -25.47 -11.18 7.41
CA ALA A 6 -24.20 -10.89 6.78
C ALA A 6 -24.44 -9.90 5.62
N ALA A 7 -23.69 -8.79 5.57
CA ALA A 7 -23.67 -7.92 4.42
C ALA A 7 -23.28 -8.75 3.17
N PRO A 8 -23.83 -8.43 1.99
CA PRO A 8 -23.50 -9.18 0.78
C PRO A 8 -22.00 -9.01 0.50
N GLU A 9 -21.31 -10.15 0.50
CA GLU A 9 -19.92 -10.27 0.09
C GLU A 9 -19.85 -9.81 -1.37
N LYS A 10 -19.36 -8.59 -1.59
CA LYS A 10 -18.99 -8.15 -2.95
C LYS A 10 -17.92 -9.13 -3.43
N ILE A 11 -18.20 -9.88 -4.49
CA ILE A 11 -17.19 -10.65 -5.20
C ILE A 11 -16.40 -9.63 -6.04
N PRO A 12 -15.28 -9.17 -5.54
CA PRO A 12 -14.50 -8.18 -6.27
C PRO A 12 -13.82 -8.91 -7.45
N ASN A 13 -13.05 -8.39 -8.22
CA ASN A 13 -12.35 -8.77 -9.44
C ASN A 13 -11.95 -10.25 -9.69
N ALA A 14 -12.36 -11.22 -8.85
CA ALA A 14 -12.12 -12.64 -9.02
C ALA A 14 -12.63 -13.14 -10.37
N GLY A 15 -11.70 -13.55 -11.24
CA GLY A 15 -12.00 -14.02 -12.59
C GLY A 15 -11.98 -12.97 -13.70
N LYS A 16 -11.77 -11.67 -13.41
CA LYS A 16 -11.52 -10.66 -14.44
C LYS A 16 -10.17 -10.87 -15.12
N LYS A 17 -10.12 -10.68 -16.45
CA LYS A 17 -8.87 -10.77 -17.20
C LYS A 17 -7.99 -9.55 -16.91
N ALA A 18 -6.67 -9.71 -16.98
CA ALA A 18 -5.72 -8.61 -16.79
C ALA A 18 -6.02 -7.38 -17.68
N LYS A 19 -6.57 -7.59 -18.89
CA LYS A 19 -7.01 -6.52 -19.78
C LYS A 19 -8.08 -5.64 -19.14
N ASP A 20 -9.10 -6.25 -18.53
CA ASP A 20 -10.23 -5.55 -17.93
C ASP A 20 -9.79 -4.80 -16.67
N LEU A 21 -8.87 -5.39 -15.88
CA LEU A 21 -8.30 -4.74 -14.70
C LEU A 21 -7.41 -3.54 -15.05
N ASN A 22 -6.74 -3.57 -16.19
CA ASN A 22 -5.93 -2.44 -16.66
C ASN A 22 -6.77 -1.22 -17.09
N GLU A 23 -8.05 -1.39 -17.37
CA GLU A 23 -8.99 -0.30 -17.70
C GLU A 23 -9.59 0.34 -16.43
N VAL A 24 -9.45 -0.31 -15.27
CA VAL A 24 -10.00 0.19 -14.00
C VAL A 24 -9.13 1.35 -13.50
N ILE A 25 -9.77 2.47 -13.21
CA ILE A 25 -9.15 3.56 -12.44
C ILE A 25 -9.39 3.25 -10.97
N ARG A 26 -8.32 3.00 -10.23
CA ARG A 26 -8.37 2.77 -8.79
C ARG A 26 -7.21 3.50 -8.14
N TYR A 27 -7.54 4.46 -7.30
CA TYR A 27 -6.58 5.18 -6.49
C TYR A 27 -6.21 4.38 -5.25
N THR A 28 -5.01 4.59 -4.76
CA THR A 28 -4.54 4.00 -3.51
C THR A 28 -3.76 5.02 -2.71
N LEU A 29 -3.84 4.93 -1.40
CA LEU A 29 -3.24 5.88 -0.47
C LEU A 29 -2.56 5.11 0.67
N TRP A 30 -1.34 5.48 0.99
CA TRP A 30 -0.66 5.06 2.22
C TRP A 30 -0.52 6.26 3.13
N SER A 31 -1.02 6.13 4.35
CA SER A 31 -0.97 7.18 5.36
C SER A 31 -0.21 6.68 6.57
N VAL A 32 0.89 7.33 6.87
CA VAL A 32 1.80 6.98 7.97
C VAL A 32 1.68 8.01 9.07
N PHE A 33 1.61 7.54 10.29
CA PHE A 33 1.39 8.36 11.47
C PHE A 33 2.35 8.00 12.59
N LYS A 34 2.60 8.98 13.45
CA LYS A 34 3.26 8.83 14.73
C LYS A 34 2.31 9.17 15.87
N LEU A 35 2.39 8.45 16.96
CA LEU A 35 1.67 8.80 18.18
C LEU A 35 2.27 10.08 18.77
N ARG A 36 1.42 11.09 19.00
CA ARG A 36 1.79 12.36 19.61
C ARG A 36 1.39 12.43 21.08
N ASP A 37 0.17 11.99 21.36
CA ASP A 37 -0.43 12.12 22.66
C ASP A 37 -0.52 10.74 23.35
N VAL A 38 -0.27 10.68 24.64
CA VAL A 38 -0.39 9.45 25.42
C VAL A 38 -1.84 8.97 25.41
N LEU A 39 -2.05 7.72 25.03
CA LEU A 39 -3.37 7.10 25.06
C LEU A 39 -3.72 6.63 26.49
N PRO A 40 -5.01 6.63 26.88
CA PRO A 40 -5.43 6.08 28.16
C PRO A 40 -5.19 4.56 28.23
N GLU A 41 -5.25 4.00 29.45
CA GLU A 41 -5.12 2.53 29.63
C GLU A 41 -6.25 1.77 28.93
N ASP A 42 -7.50 2.22 29.13
CA ASP A 42 -8.63 1.68 28.35
C ASP A 42 -8.69 2.34 26.99
N ARG A 43 -8.34 1.55 25.98
CA ARG A 43 -8.27 1.95 24.57
C ARG A 43 -9.36 1.31 23.71
N SER A 44 -10.28 0.54 24.32
CA SER A 44 -11.32 -0.21 23.58
C SER A 44 -12.14 0.70 22.68
N GLY A 45 -12.64 1.81 23.21
CA GLY A 45 -13.42 2.75 22.44
C GLY A 45 -12.67 3.49 21.32
N TYR A 46 -11.32 3.51 21.33
CA TYR A 46 -10.51 4.02 20.22
C TYR A 46 -10.51 3.05 19.04
N ALA A 47 -10.39 1.76 19.34
CA ALA A 47 -10.39 0.72 18.32
C ALA A 47 -11.78 0.53 17.69
N GLU A 48 -12.83 0.54 18.51
CA GLU A 48 -14.22 0.43 18.05
C GLU A 48 -14.60 1.57 17.10
N GLU A 49 -14.32 2.83 17.47
CA GLU A 49 -14.61 4.00 16.63
C GLU A 49 -13.92 3.92 15.25
N VAL A 50 -12.68 3.45 15.21
CA VAL A 50 -11.94 3.31 13.94
C VAL A 50 -12.48 2.12 13.13
N GLN A 51 -12.83 1.00 13.77
CA GLN A 51 -13.41 -0.14 13.08
C GLN A 51 -14.78 0.21 12.47
N ASP A 52 -15.64 0.88 13.23
CA ASP A 52 -16.94 1.36 12.75
C ASP A 52 -16.80 2.29 11.55
N LEU A 53 -15.79 3.18 11.58
CA LEU A 53 -15.47 4.02 10.42
C LEU A 53 -15.06 3.18 9.21
N PHE A 54 -14.18 2.20 9.40
CA PHE A 54 -13.72 1.35 8.29
C PHE A 54 -14.86 0.53 7.68
N ASP A 55 -15.79 0.05 8.49
CA ASP A 55 -16.98 -0.68 8.04
C ASP A 55 -17.92 0.24 7.23
N GLN A 56 -18.10 1.50 7.67
CA GLN A 56 -18.86 2.51 6.93
C GLN A 56 -18.20 2.87 5.59
N LEU A 57 -16.88 2.98 5.55
CA LEU A 57 -16.10 3.24 4.35
C LEU A 57 -16.19 2.07 3.36
N ALA A 58 -16.09 0.84 3.84
CA ALA A 58 -16.22 -0.36 3.02
C ALA A 58 -17.61 -0.44 2.33
N ALA A 59 -18.68 0.00 3.00
CA ALA A 59 -20.01 0.07 2.41
C ALA A 59 -20.11 1.07 1.23
N LYS A 60 -19.12 1.98 1.10
CA LYS A 60 -18.99 2.97 0.02
C LYS A 60 -17.87 2.63 -0.97
N ASP A 61 -17.39 1.40 -0.99
CA ASP A 61 -16.28 0.93 -1.82
C ASP A 61 -14.92 1.59 -1.53
N VAL A 62 -14.77 2.21 -0.36
CA VAL A 62 -13.45 2.61 0.16
C VAL A 62 -12.88 1.48 0.99
N THR A 63 -11.91 0.79 0.45
CA THR A 63 -11.33 -0.40 1.09
C THR A 63 -10.09 -0.04 1.90
N VAL A 64 -10.04 -0.45 3.15
CA VAL A 64 -8.81 -0.50 3.95
C VAL A 64 -8.16 -1.86 3.71
N ARG A 65 -7.10 -1.91 2.89
CA ARG A 65 -6.36 -3.16 2.63
C ARG A 65 -5.66 -3.68 3.88
N GLY A 66 -5.22 -2.79 4.74
CA GLY A 66 -4.64 -3.16 6.01
C GLY A 66 -4.22 -1.97 6.87
N THR A 67 -4.08 -2.27 8.14
CA THR A 67 -3.43 -1.45 9.15
C THR A 67 -2.14 -2.15 9.58
N TYR A 68 -1.05 -1.40 9.71
CA TYR A 68 0.29 -1.95 9.90
C TYR A 68 0.99 -1.26 11.06
N ASP A 69 1.57 -2.08 11.93
CA ASP A 69 2.46 -1.65 12.98
C ASP A 69 3.86 -1.43 12.38
N VAL A 70 4.34 -0.20 12.37
CA VAL A 70 5.67 0.19 11.88
C VAL A 70 6.62 0.58 13.00
N SER A 71 6.13 0.62 14.24
CA SER A 71 6.92 0.94 15.42
C SER A 71 8.09 -0.05 15.59
N GLY A 72 9.24 0.46 16.02
CA GLY A 72 10.47 -0.32 16.14
C GLY A 72 11.18 -0.64 14.81
N LEU A 73 10.47 -0.61 13.67
CA LEU A 73 11.07 -0.68 12.34
C LEU A 73 11.45 0.73 11.82
N ARG A 74 10.76 1.75 12.34
CA ARG A 74 11.11 3.16 12.18
C ARG A 74 11.04 3.88 13.52
N ALA A 75 11.92 4.87 13.70
CA ALA A 75 11.94 5.68 14.92
C ALA A 75 10.94 6.84 14.88
N ASP A 76 10.50 7.22 13.70
CA ASP A 76 9.70 8.41 13.44
C ASP A 76 8.25 8.09 13.04
N ALA A 77 7.81 6.83 13.14
CA ALA A 77 6.46 6.41 12.80
C ALA A 77 6.03 5.19 13.60
N ASP A 78 4.74 5.07 13.87
CA ASP A 78 4.17 4.00 14.68
C ASP A 78 3.13 3.18 13.91
N LEU A 79 2.32 3.82 13.06
CA LEU A 79 1.28 3.12 12.33
C LEU A 79 1.18 3.59 10.88
N MET A 80 0.80 2.67 10.00
CA MET A 80 0.46 2.96 8.62
C MET A 80 -0.89 2.35 8.27
N ILE A 81 -1.67 3.08 7.47
CA ILE A 81 -2.94 2.59 6.90
C ILE A 81 -2.79 2.59 5.38
N TRP A 82 -3.21 1.50 4.75
CA TRP A 82 -3.27 1.36 3.30
C TRP A 82 -4.72 1.26 2.85
N TRP A 83 -5.17 2.23 2.08
CA TRP A 83 -6.52 2.30 1.52
C TRP A 83 -6.54 2.38 0.01
N HIS A 84 -7.67 2.02 -0.61
CA HIS A 84 -7.91 2.26 -2.02
C HIS A 84 -9.40 2.48 -2.31
N ALA A 85 -9.70 3.27 -3.35
CA ALA A 85 -11.04 3.62 -3.80
C ALA A 85 -11.06 3.94 -5.30
N GLU A 86 -12.25 4.13 -5.88
CA GLU A 86 -12.38 4.52 -7.28
C GLU A 86 -11.95 5.96 -7.54
N THR A 87 -12.12 6.84 -6.55
CA THR A 87 -11.78 8.27 -6.69
C THR A 87 -10.80 8.75 -5.63
N SER A 88 -10.06 9.81 -5.97
CA SER A 88 -9.19 10.52 -5.04
C SER A 88 -9.97 11.20 -3.92
N ASP A 89 -11.17 11.69 -4.23
CA ASP A 89 -12.01 12.44 -3.30
C ASP A 89 -12.50 11.55 -2.16
N GLU A 90 -12.88 10.30 -2.46
CA GLU A 90 -13.24 9.29 -1.47
C GLU A 90 -12.08 8.97 -0.54
N LEU A 91 -10.85 8.87 -1.06
CA LEU A 91 -9.66 8.65 -0.24
C LEU A 91 -9.33 9.86 0.64
N GLN A 92 -9.45 11.07 0.13
CA GLN A 92 -9.29 12.29 0.92
C GLN A 92 -10.33 12.37 2.04
N GLU A 93 -11.59 12.06 1.73
CA GLU A 93 -12.65 12.05 2.74
C GLU A 93 -12.39 10.98 3.81
N ALA A 94 -12.00 9.76 3.41
CA ALA A 94 -11.66 8.68 4.33
C ALA A 94 -10.50 9.09 5.26
N TYR A 95 -9.45 9.69 4.72
CA TYR A 95 -8.35 10.25 5.50
C TYR A 95 -8.83 11.29 6.51
N ASN A 96 -9.65 12.25 6.06
CA ASN A 96 -10.18 13.32 6.91
C ASN A 96 -11.11 12.77 8.01
N LEU A 97 -11.94 11.78 7.71
CA LEU A 97 -12.80 11.11 8.70
C LEU A 97 -11.96 10.39 9.74
N PHE A 98 -10.92 9.65 9.32
CA PHE A 98 -10.00 9.01 10.26
C PHE A 98 -9.32 10.05 11.17
N ARG A 99 -8.85 11.16 10.62
CA ARG A 99 -8.22 12.25 11.40
C ARG A 99 -9.16 12.88 12.44
N ARG A 100 -10.47 12.72 12.29
CA ARG A 100 -11.49 13.22 13.24
C ARG A 100 -11.79 12.24 14.37
N THR A 101 -11.42 10.96 14.24
CA THR A 101 -11.58 9.96 15.30
C THR A 101 -10.69 10.30 16.51
N ARG A 102 -11.01 9.72 17.67
CA ARG A 102 -10.16 9.87 18.87
C ARG A 102 -8.71 9.44 18.60
N LEU A 103 -8.53 8.28 17.96
CA LEU A 103 -7.18 7.82 17.57
C LEU A 103 -6.54 8.80 16.61
N GLY A 104 -7.21 9.18 15.54
CA GLY A 104 -6.67 10.08 14.53
C GLY A 104 -6.23 11.45 15.08
N ARG A 105 -6.88 11.94 16.14
CA ARG A 105 -6.48 13.18 16.84
C ARG A 105 -5.25 13.02 17.71
N ALA A 106 -5.02 11.82 18.26
CA ALA A 106 -3.83 11.53 19.04
C ALA A 106 -2.57 11.28 18.18
N LEU A 107 -2.75 11.18 16.87
CA LEU A 107 -1.68 10.91 15.91
C LEU A 107 -1.27 12.19 15.16
N GLU A 108 0.00 12.29 14.79
CA GLU A 108 0.47 13.26 13.81
C GLU A 108 0.79 12.57 12.47
N PRO A 109 0.46 13.19 11.33
CA PRO A 109 0.86 12.68 10.02
C PRO A 109 2.37 12.77 9.84
N VAL A 110 3.00 11.69 9.39
CA VAL A 110 4.43 11.63 9.06
C VAL A 110 4.64 11.62 7.56
N TRP A 111 3.83 10.82 6.85
CA TRP A 111 3.93 10.68 5.40
C TRP A 111 2.58 10.25 4.84
N SER A 112 2.21 10.80 3.71
CA SER A 112 0.99 10.40 3.00
C SER A 112 1.22 10.53 1.51
N ASN A 113 1.02 9.45 0.77
CA ASN A 113 1.17 9.46 -0.68
C ASN A 113 0.03 8.73 -1.36
N MET A 114 -0.54 9.43 -2.32
CA MET A 114 -1.55 8.89 -3.21
C MET A 114 -0.91 8.42 -4.52
N ALA A 115 -1.43 7.35 -5.06
CA ALA A 115 -1.05 6.82 -6.36
C ALA A 115 -2.26 6.18 -7.02
N LEU A 116 -2.15 5.78 -8.28
CA LEU A 116 -3.20 5.06 -8.97
C LEU A 116 -2.62 3.97 -9.87
N HIS A 117 -3.42 2.94 -10.12
CA HIS A 117 -3.03 1.92 -11.07
C HIS A 117 -3.00 2.49 -12.50
N ARG A 118 -1.91 2.20 -13.19
CA ARG A 118 -1.75 2.35 -14.64
C ARG A 118 -1.10 1.10 -15.20
N PRO A 119 -1.49 0.64 -16.39
CA PRO A 119 -0.88 -0.51 -17.04
C PRO A 119 0.63 -0.35 -17.12
N ALA A 120 1.37 -1.41 -16.80
CA ALA A 120 2.82 -1.41 -16.98
C ALA A 120 3.18 -1.24 -18.46
N GLU A 121 4.19 -0.44 -18.74
CA GLU A 121 4.57 -0.01 -20.09
C GLU A 121 4.84 -1.20 -21.03
N PHE A 122 5.55 -2.22 -20.55
CA PHE A 122 6.00 -3.35 -21.37
C PHE A 122 5.42 -4.71 -20.92
N ASN A 123 4.66 -4.76 -19.84
CA ASN A 123 4.04 -5.99 -19.33
C ASN A 123 2.63 -5.74 -18.82
N LYS A 124 1.68 -5.68 -19.72
CA LYS A 124 0.26 -5.44 -19.40
C LYS A 124 -0.42 -6.59 -18.63
N SER A 125 0.25 -7.73 -18.46
CA SER A 125 -0.27 -8.82 -17.62
C SER A 125 0.10 -8.66 -16.14
N HIS A 126 0.99 -7.72 -15.80
CA HIS A 126 1.35 -7.43 -14.44
C HIS A 126 0.30 -6.52 -13.78
N ILE A 127 -0.51 -7.13 -12.92
CA ILE A 127 -1.55 -6.44 -12.15
C ILE A 127 -1.12 -6.37 -10.70
N PRO A 128 -1.23 -5.20 -10.02
CA PRO A 128 -0.98 -5.10 -8.58
C PRO A 128 -1.89 -6.04 -7.78
N ALA A 129 -1.35 -6.66 -6.74
CA ALA A 129 -2.07 -7.65 -5.94
C ALA A 129 -3.36 -7.07 -5.31
N PHE A 130 -3.35 -5.80 -4.88
CA PHE A 130 -4.54 -5.15 -4.33
C PHE A 130 -5.68 -4.97 -5.35
N LEU A 131 -5.34 -4.84 -6.64
CA LEU A 131 -6.32 -4.71 -7.72
C LEU A 131 -6.79 -6.08 -8.24
N ALA A 132 -5.93 -7.09 -8.15
CA ALA A 132 -6.25 -8.47 -8.49
C ALA A 132 -7.07 -9.18 -7.40
N ASP A 133 -7.40 -8.46 -6.32
CA ASP A 133 -8.16 -8.96 -5.18
C ASP A 133 -7.46 -10.12 -4.43
N GLU A 134 -6.15 -10.11 -4.46
CA GLU A 134 -5.37 -11.02 -3.65
C GLU A 134 -5.38 -10.58 -2.17
N ASP A 135 -5.45 -11.53 -1.27
CA ASP A 135 -5.39 -11.28 0.17
C ASP A 135 -4.12 -10.54 0.57
N ALA A 136 -4.27 -9.55 1.46
CA ALA A 136 -3.14 -8.85 2.04
C ALA A 136 -2.30 -9.80 2.90
N ARG A 137 -0.95 -9.71 2.78
CA ARG A 137 -0.01 -10.56 3.51
C ARG A 137 0.31 -10.02 4.90
N ALA A 138 1.05 -10.82 5.67
CA ALA A 138 1.40 -10.49 7.06
C ALA A 138 2.31 -9.26 7.19
N TYR A 139 3.12 -8.97 6.20
CA TYR A 139 4.03 -7.82 6.17
C TYR A 139 3.90 -7.05 4.87
N VAL A 140 4.14 -5.74 4.96
CA VAL A 140 4.29 -4.85 3.81
C VAL A 140 5.54 -4.01 3.97
N SER A 141 6.22 -3.70 2.85
CA SER A 141 7.24 -2.67 2.76
C SER A 141 6.85 -1.70 1.65
N VAL A 142 6.58 -0.45 2.03
CA VAL A 142 6.15 0.63 1.11
C VAL A 142 7.27 1.62 0.96
N TYR A 143 7.57 1.99 -0.28
CA TYR A 143 8.54 3.03 -0.58
C TYR A 143 8.25 3.68 -1.93
N PRO A 144 8.60 4.98 -2.08
CA PRO A 144 8.54 5.66 -3.36
C PRO A 144 9.80 5.40 -4.17
N PHE A 145 9.75 5.63 -5.48
CA PHE A 145 10.96 5.85 -6.25
C PHE A 145 10.77 6.86 -7.39
N VAL A 146 11.89 7.47 -7.79
CA VAL A 146 11.97 8.38 -8.91
C VAL A 146 13.03 7.85 -9.87
N ARG A 147 12.71 7.82 -11.15
CA ARG A 147 13.65 7.40 -12.19
C ARG A 147 14.77 8.42 -12.40
N SER A 148 15.89 8.00 -12.97
CA SER A 148 16.90 8.94 -13.45
C SER A 148 16.34 9.82 -14.58
N TYR A 149 16.94 10.99 -14.80
CA TYR A 149 16.49 11.93 -15.83
C TYR A 149 16.54 11.32 -17.24
N GLU A 150 17.47 10.40 -17.48
CA GLU A 150 17.68 9.74 -18.77
C GLU A 150 16.65 8.65 -19.03
N TRP A 151 16.05 8.06 -17.98
CA TRP A 151 15.20 6.87 -18.11
C TRP A 151 14.14 6.99 -19.20
N TYR A 152 13.36 8.07 -19.15
CA TYR A 152 12.26 8.28 -20.09
C TYR A 152 12.72 8.75 -21.48
N LEU A 153 14.01 9.09 -21.63
CA LEU A 153 14.64 9.49 -22.88
C LEU A 153 15.37 8.32 -23.55
N LEU A 154 15.54 7.20 -22.86
CA LEU A 154 16.11 5.99 -23.45
C LEU A 154 15.19 5.41 -24.53
N PRO A 155 15.75 4.75 -25.56
CA PRO A 155 14.97 3.97 -26.50
C PRO A 155 14.09 2.94 -25.81
N ASP A 156 12.89 2.73 -26.31
CA ASP A 156 11.92 1.77 -25.76
C ASP A 156 12.48 0.36 -25.63
N GLU A 157 13.34 -0.06 -26.59
CA GLU A 157 13.96 -1.38 -26.59
C GLU A 157 14.91 -1.58 -25.40
N GLU A 158 15.69 -0.56 -25.05
CA GLU A 158 16.61 -0.61 -23.91
C GLU A 158 15.80 -0.70 -22.59
N ARG A 159 14.79 0.14 -22.43
CA ARG A 159 13.90 0.10 -21.25
C ARG A 159 13.20 -1.24 -21.12
N ARG A 160 12.67 -1.76 -22.23
CA ARG A 160 12.01 -3.08 -22.28
C ARG A 160 12.95 -4.20 -21.85
N THR A 161 14.18 -4.19 -22.35
CA THR A 161 15.18 -5.22 -22.01
C THR A 161 15.52 -5.17 -20.53
N MET A 162 15.84 -4.00 -19.97
CA MET A 162 16.14 -3.83 -18.55
C MET A 162 14.97 -4.27 -17.65
N LEU A 163 13.72 -3.90 -18.00
CA LEU A 163 12.55 -4.28 -17.22
C LEU A 163 12.20 -5.77 -17.37
N ALA A 164 12.45 -6.37 -18.53
CA ALA A 164 12.26 -7.80 -18.73
C ALA A 164 13.25 -8.62 -17.87
N ASP A 165 14.51 -8.20 -17.81
CA ASP A 165 15.52 -8.86 -16.99
C ASP A 165 15.24 -8.66 -15.50
N HIS A 166 14.87 -7.46 -15.08
CA HIS A 166 14.39 -7.19 -13.72
C HIS A 166 13.21 -8.09 -13.34
N GLY A 167 12.21 -8.23 -14.23
CA GLY A 167 11.08 -9.11 -14.02
C GLY A 167 11.45 -10.60 -13.96
N LYS A 168 12.47 -11.06 -14.73
CA LYS A 168 12.99 -12.42 -14.62
C LYS A 168 13.62 -12.70 -13.27
N MET A 169 14.39 -11.74 -12.73
CA MET A 169 14.98 -11.84 -11.41
C MET A 169 13.92 -11.97 -10.33
N ALA A 170 12.82 -11.25 -10.43
CA ALA A 170 11.72 -11.30 -9.46
C ALA A 170 10.98 -12.66 -9.44
N ARG A 171 11.04 -13.46 -10.51
CA ARG A 171 10.34 -14.77 -10.58
C ARG A 171 10.83 -15.78 -9.54
N GLY A 172 12.01 -15.61 -8.99
CA GLY A 172 12.54 -16.43 -7.87
C GLY A 172 11.83 -16.19 -6.53
N PHE A 173 10.91 -15.21 -6.47
CA PHE A 173 10.21 -14.79 -5.26
C PHE A 173 8.68 -14.79 -5.45
N PRO A 174 8.07 -15.93 -5.79
CA PRO A 174 6.62 -15.99 -6.07
C PRO A 174 5.75 -15.76 -4.83
N ASP A 175 6.33 -15.84 -3.65
CA ASP A 175 5.73 -15.58 -2.34
C ASP A 175 5.69 -14.09 -1.97
N VAL A 176 6.40 -13.23 -2.72
CA VAL A 176 6.36 -11.77 -2.53
C VAL A 176 5.45 -11.14 -3.59
N ARG A 177 4.42 -10.46 -3.13
CA ARG A 177 3.48 -9.74 -4.00
C ARG A 177 3.95 -8.32 -4.21
N ALA A 178 3.94 -7.88 -5.47
CA ALA A 178 4.34 -6.53 -5.86
C ALA A 178 3.11 -5.68 -6.22
N ASN A 179 3.08 -4.48 -5.68
CA ASN A 179 2.12 -3.45 -6.04
C ASN A 179 2.90 -2.21 -6.46
N THR A 180 3.03 -2.02 -7.78
CA THR A 180 3.70 -0.86 -8.37
C THR A 180 2.64 0.04 -9.00
N VAL A 181 2.57 1.28 -8.55
CA VAL A 181 1.56 2.24 -8.96
C VAL A 181 2.15 3.61 -9.26
N ALA A 182 1.51 4.33 -10.20
CA ALA A 182 1.95 5.65 -10.63
C ALA A 182 1.51 6.73 -9.65
N SER A 183 2.42 7.66 -9.33
CA SER A 183 2.18 8.77 -8.41
C SER A 183 2.55 10.15 -9.02
N PHE A 184 2.76 10.21 -10.33
CA PHE A 184 3.12 11.45 -11.03
C PHE A 184 2.13 12.57 -10.72
N SER A 185 2.63 13.70 -10.27
CA SER A 185 1.85 14.89 -9.88
C SER A 185 0.89 14.70 -8.71
N LEU A 186 0.89 13.54 -8.05
CA LEU A 186 0.11 13.29 -6.83
C LEU A 186 0.93 13.53 -5.55
N GLY A 187 2.20 13.85 -5.69
CA GLY A 187 3.19 14.14 -4.66
C GLY A 187 4.55 14.35 -5.31
N ASP A 188 5.60 14.20 -4.52
CA ASP A 188 6.98 14.46 -4.94
C ASP A 188 7.61 13.30 -5.73
N TYR A 189 6.91 12.16 -5.82
CA TYR A 189 7.43 10.93 -6.40
C TYR A 189 6.72 10.54 -7.68
N GLU A 190 7.38 9.71 -8.50
CA GLU A 190 6.83 9.18 -9.76
C GLU A 190 6.08 7.87 -9.53
N TRP A 191 6.59 7.04 -8.62
CA TRP A 191 6.11 5.69 -8.37
C TRP A 191 6.08 5.39 -6.88
N ILE A 192 5.09 4.60 -6.47
CA ILE A 192 5.07 3.96 -5.15
C ILE A 192 5.07 2.45 -5.36
N LEU A 193 5.93 1.75 -4.60
CA LEU A 193 5.94 0.30 -4.49
C LEU A 193 5.48 -0.14 -3.11
N ALA A 194 4.68 -1.19 -3.08
CA ALA A 194 4.34 -1.92 -1.87
C ALA A 194 4.58 -3.41 -2.11
N PHE A 195 5.60 -3.97 -1.47
CA PHE A 195 5.85 -5.41 -1.44
C PHE A 195 5.17 -6.02 -0.22
N GLU A 196 4.43 -7.10 -0.45
CA GLU A 196 3.75 -7.85 0.61
C GLU A 196 4.27 -9.29 0.65
N ALA A 197 4.50 -9.83 1.84
CA ALA A 197 4.87 -11.22 2.07
C ALA A 197 4.41 -11.69 3.45
N ASP A 198 4.29 -13.01 3.63
CA ASP A 198 3.99 -13.59 4.95
C ASP A 198 5.24 -13.70 5.82
N GLU A 199 6.43 -13.68 5.21
CA GLU A 199 7.73 -13.69 5.86
C GLU A 199 8.54 -12.44 5.49
N LEU A 200 8.84 -11.60 6.47
CA LEU A 200 9.51 -10.31 6.22
C LEU A 200 10.88 -10.46 5.53
N HIS A 201 11.66 -11.49 5.89
CA HIS A 201 12.98 -11.72 5.29
C HIS A 201 12.90 -11.95 3.76
N ARG A 202 11.76 -12.45 3.23
CA ARG A 202 11.57 -12.66 1.80
C ARG A 202 11.55 -11.34 1.02
N ILE A 203 11.00 -10.28 1.62
CA ILE A 203 11.06 -8.94 1.03
C ILE A 203 12.52 -8.45 0.99
N VAL A 204 13.28 -8.69 2.06
CA VAL A 204 14.70 -8.33 2.13
C VAL A 204 15.51 -9.07 1.06
N ASP A 205 15.27 -10.37 0.90
CA ASP A 205 15.98 -11.21 -0.08
C ASP A 205 15.66 -10.75 -1.52
N LEU A 206 14.39 -10.50 -1.85
CA LEU A 206 13.98 -9.94 -3.13
C LEU A 206 14.69 -8.61 -3.40
N MET A 207 14.62 -7.67 -2.44
CA MET A 207 15.23 -6.35 -2.60
C MET A 207 16.74 -6.43 -2.82
N ARG A 208 17.45 -7.28 -2.07
CA ARG A 208 18.90 -7.52 -2.27
C ARG A 208 19.17 -8.09 -3.65
N HIS A 209 18.39 -9.06 -4.08
CA HIS A 209 18.56 -9.69 -5.39
C HIS A 209 18.37 -8.68 -6.53
N LEU A 210 17.32 -7.87 -6.47
CA LEU A 210 17.02 -6.86 -7.49
C LEU A 210 18.04 -5.71 -7.56
N ARG A 211 18.88 -5.52 -6.53
CA ARG A 211 19.99 -4.54 -6.58
C ARG A 211 21.01 -4.85 -7.67
N GLY A 212 21.11 -6.09 -8.13
CA GLY A 212 21.97 -6.51 -9.24
C GLY A 212 21.40 -6.24 -10.64
N SER A 213 20.19 -5.69 -10.75
CA SER A 213 19.54 -5.37 -12.03
C SER A 213 20.10 -4.08 -12.65
N GLU A 214 20.31 -4.05 -13.98
CA GLU A 214 20.71 -2.83 -14.70
C GLU A 214 19.68 -1.69 -14.55
N ALA A 215 18.40 -2.01 -14.40
CA ALA A 215 17.34 -1.02 -14.12
C ALA A 215 17.63 -0.18 -12.85
N ARG A 216 18.47 -0.68 -11.94
CA ARG A 216 18.92 0.02 -10.75
C ARG A 216 19.71 1.30 -11.05
N ARG A 217 20.45 1.36 -12.15
CA ARG A 217 21.20 2.55 -12.57
C ARG A 217 20.29 3.74 -12.84
N HIS A 218 19.02 3.47 -13.12
CA HIS A 218 18.01 4.45 -13.45
C HIS A 218 17.01 4.70 -12.29
N VAL A 219 17.49 4.62 -11.06
CA VAL A 219 16.73 5.02 -9.87
C VAL A 219 17.52 6.12 -9.17
N ARG A 220 16.94 7.31 -9.11
CA ARG A 220 17.55 8.50 -8.52
C ARG A 220 17.20 8.63 -7.03
N GLU A 221 15.99 8.30 -6.68
CA GLU A 221 15.46 8.41 -5.32
C GLU A 221 14.61 7.20 -4.97
N GLU A 222 14.72 6.72 -3.72
CA GLU A 222 14.08 5.49 -3.27
C GLU A 222 13.82 5.50 -1.75
N VAL A 223 13.58 6.65 -1.16
CA VAL A 223 13.30 6.83 0.27
C VAL A 223 12.08 7.73 0.45
N PRO A 224 11.37 7.64 1.59
CA PRO A 224 11.57 6.76 2.74
C PRO A 224 11.01 5.35 2.55
N PHE A 225 11.44 4.38 3.38
CA PHE A 225 10.83 3.06 3.49
C PHE A 225 9.95 2.99 4.74
N TYR A 226 8.73 2.49 4.59
CA TYR A 226 7.83 2.17 5.68
C TYR A 226 7.49 0.69 5.62
N THR A 227 8.04 -0.05 6.57
CA THR A 227 7.83 -1.49 6.68
C THR A 227 7.03 -1.77 7.94
N GLY A 228 5.99 -2.60 7.84
CA GLY A 228 5.12 -2.88 8.96
C GLY A 228 4.52 -4.28 8.93
N ARG A 229 4.18 -4.77 10.11
CA ARG A 229 3.41 -5.98 10.29
C ARG A 229 1.92 -5.66 10.29
N ARG A 230 1.15 -6.39 9.49
CA ARG A 230 -0.30 -6.26 9.47
C ARG A 230 -0.90 -6.64 10.83
N ARG A 231 -1.76 -5.79 11.35
CA ARG A 231 -2.47 -5.96 12.62
C ARG A 231 -3.93 -5.57 12.45
N SER A 232 -4.81 -6.18 13.21
CA SER A 232 -6.16 -5.64 13.37
C SER A 232 -6.08 -4.28 14.07
N VAL A 233 -7.12 -3.45 13.89
CA VAL A 233 -7.20 -2.13 14.56
C VAL A 233 -7.06 -2.28 16.08
N SER A 234 -7.71 -3.29 16.67
CA SER A 234 -7.64 -3.54 18.11
C SER A 234 -6.24 -3.91 18.60
N GLU A 235 -5.52 -4.79 17.86
CA GLU A 235 -4.15 -5.15 18.20
C GLU A 235 -3.21 -3.96 18.08
N LEU A 236 -3.39 -3.16 17.03
CA LEU A 236 -2.57 -1.99 16.75
C LEU A 236 -2.75 -0.94 17.85
N VAL A 237 -4.00 -0.58 18.19
CA VAL A 237 -4.30 0.42 19.23
C VAL A 237 -3.79 -0.03 20.61
N ARG A 238 -3.86 -1.33 20.92
CA ARG A 238 -3.28 -1.86 22.16
C ARG A 238 -1.76 -1.78 22.19
N GLY A 239 -1.11 -1.92 21.05
CA GLY A 239 0.35 -1.92 20.93
C GLY A 239 0.99 -0.53 20.89
N LEU A 240 0.22 0.54 20.64
CA LEU A 240 0.75 1.90 20.67
C LEU A 240 1.25 2.27 22.07
N ALA A 241 2.48 2.81 22.18
CA ALA A 241 3.14 3.10 23.46
C ALA A 241 2.59 4.36 24.14
#